data_57b0c9c2d7f229ef946e65c4c4b11ba4
#
_entry.id   57b0c9c2d7f229ef946e65c4c4b11ba4
#
_cell.length_a   1.000
_cell.length_b   1.000
_cell.length_c   1.000
_cell.angle_alpha   90.00
_cell.angle_beta   90.00
_cell.angle_gamma   90.00
#
_symmetry.space_group_name_H-M   'P 1'
#
loop_
_entity.id
_entity.type
_entity.pdbx_description
1 polymer ?
#
loop_
_entity_poly.entity_id
_entity_poly.type
_entity_poly.pdbx_seq_one_letter_code
_entity_poly.pdbx_strand_id
1 'polypeptide(L)'
;MSTEKLQLYKCEICGNLVQVILNGAGELVCCGQPMKLQIPQHDKSELGEKHAPKTEFRDNKKFVQVITHPMIPEHYIQFIEVLDKDNKEVHIKYLHPEETPEIDVSYTADNI
;
A
#
# COMPACT_ATOMS: atom_id res chain seq x y z
N MET A 1 11.49 20.88 7.16
CA MET A 1 11.13 19.64 6.47
C MET A 1 9.76 19.78 5.83
N SER A 2 9.50 19.05 4.79
CA SER A 2 8.22 19.11 4.11
C SER A 2 7.76 17.70 3.73
N THR A 3 6.44 17.55 3.55
CA THR A 3 5.86 16.30 3.08
C THR A 3 5.61 16.36 1.59
N GLU A 4 5.40 15.21 0.97
CA GLU A 4 5.01 15.12 -0.42
C GLU A 4 3.73 14.28 -0.53
N LYS A 5 2.91 14.60 -1.52
CA LYS A 5 1.66 13.89 -1.76
C LYS A 5 1.90 12.40 -1.93
N LEU A 6 1.06 11.59 -1.29
CA LEU A 6 1.07 10.12 -1.33
C LEU A 6 2.17 9.45 -0.52
N GLN A 7 3.05 10.21 0.15
CA GLN A 7 4.00 9.60 1.06
C GLN A 7 3.29 8.91 2.22
N LEU A 8 3.88 7.82 2.68
CA LEU A 8 3.40 7.06 3.84
C LEU A 8 4.37 7.27 5.00
N TYR A 9 3.83 7.60 6.17
CA TYR A 9 4.60 7.77 7.39
C TYR A 9 4.05 6.86 8.48
N LYS A 10 4.94 6.30 9.28
CA LYS A 10 4.55 5.39 10.36
C LYS A 10 5.13 5.86 11.69
N CYS A 11 4.31 5.80 12.74
CA CYS A 11 4.78 5.99 14.11
C CYS A 11 5.33 4.67 14.63
N GLU A 12 6.60 4.66 15.01
CA GLU A 12 7.23 3.44 15.50
C GLU A 12 6.81 3.08 16.93
N ILE A 13 6.15 3.99 17.62
CA ILE A 13 5.70 3.77 19.00
C ILE A 13 4.29 3.16 19.02
N CYS A 14 3.33 3.82 18.38
CA CYS A 14 1.93 3.38 18.41
C CYS A 14 1.47 2.61 17.16
N GLY A 15 2.25 2.66 16.08
CA GLY A 15 1.92 1.93 14.87
C GLY A 15 1.00 2.64 13.89
N ASN A 16 0.62 3.88 14.15
CA ASN A 16 -0.18 4.64 13.20
C ASN A 16 0.53 4.73 11.86
N LEU A 17 -0.17 4.39 10.79
CA LEU A 17 0.30 4.56 9.42
C LEU A 17 -0.59 5.59 8.76
N VAL A 18 0.01 6.67 8.26
CA VAL A 18 -0.74 7.76 7.63
C VAL A 18 -0.22 8.03 6.24
N GLN A 19 -1.11 8.47 5.35
CA GLN A 19 -0.74 8.87 4.00
C GLN A 19 -1.00 10.35 3.81
N VAL A 20 -0.08 11.03 3.15
CA VAL A 20 -0.21 12.45 2.86
C VAL A 20 -1.16 12.62 1.67
N ILE A 21 -2.32 13.17 1.92
CA ILE A 21 -3.31 13.47 0.87
C ILE A 21 -2.92 14.75 0.15
N LEU A 22 -2.61 15.79 0.91
CA LEU A 22 -2.11 17.06 0.37
C LEU A 22 -0.83 17.41 1.12
N ASN A 23 0.22 17.68 0.38
CA ASN A 23 1.51 18.00 0.98
C ASN A 23 1.54 19.38 1.58
N GLY A 24 2.41 19.55 2.56
CA GLY A 24 2.61 20.84 3.23
C GLY A 24 4.01 20.95 3.79
N ALA A 25 4.32 22.13 4.32
CA ALA A 25 5.55 22.34 5.04
C ALA A 25 5.38 21.82 6.46
N GLY A 26 6.47 21.32 7.03
CA GLY A 26 6.47 20.85 8.40
C GLY A 26 6.74 19.35 8.50
N GLU A 27 6.71 18.88 9.73
CA GLU A 27 7.05 17.51 10.06
C GLU A 27 5.90 16.82 10.75
N LEU A 28 5.65 15.56 10.36
CA LEU A 28 4.62 14.74 11.01
C LEU A 28 5.21 14.16 12.29
N VAL A 29 4.53 14.39 13.40
CA VAL A 29 4.96 13.94 14.73
C VAL A 29 3.83 13.13 15.36
N CYS A 30 4.16 12.00 15.94
CA CYS A 30 3.23 11.18 16.69
C CYS A 30 3.95 10.60 17.91
N CYS A 31 3.27 10.54 19.05
CA CYS A 31 3.84 10.05 20.29
C CYS A 31 5.14 10.79 20.68
N GLY A 32 5.20 12.08 20.39
CA GLY A 32 6.36 12.91 20.75
C GLY A 32 7.60 12.71 19.91
N GLN A 33 7.50 11.96 18.80
CA GLN A 33 8.63 11.69 17.91
C GLN A 33 8.24 11.90 16.46
N PRO A 34 9.19 12.28 15.59
CA PRO A 34 8.92 12.34 14.18
C PRO A 34 8.49 10.97 13.62
N MET A 35 7.47 10.97 12.79
CA MET A 35 7.05 9.77 12.11
C MET A 35 8.07 9.39 11.04
N LYS A 36 8.21 8.09 10.79
CA LYS A 36 9.20 7.59 9.85
C LYS A 36 8.60 7.44 8.46
N LEU A 37 9.26 8.05 7.48
CA LEU A 37 8.90 7.90 6.08
C LEU A 37 9.10 6.44 5.65
N GLN A 38 8.06 5.85 5.08
CA GLN A 38 8.12 4.50 4.54
C GLN A 38 8.60 4.54 3.10
N ILE A 39 9.64 3.78 2.81
CA ILE A 39 10.23 3.75 1.47
C ILE A 39 9.80 2.46 0.78
N PRO A 40 9.18 2.56 -0.42
CA PRO A 40 8.76 1.36 -1.13
C PRO A 40 9.94 0.45 -1.47
N GLN A 41 9.70 -0.84 -1.40
CA GLN A 41 10.68 -1.85 -1.81
C GLN A 41 10.28 -2.38 -3.18
N HIS A 42 11.13 -2.15 -4.16
CA HIS A 42 10.84 -2.52 -5.55
C HIS A 42 11.68 -3.67 -6.06
N ASP A 43 12.65 -4.08 -5.30
CA ASP A 43 13.74 -4.86 -5.84
C ASP A 43 13.54 -6.36 -5.72
N LYS A 44 14.63 -7.07 -6.07
CA LYS A 44 14.67 -8.51 -6.13
C LYS A 44 14.99 -9.17 -4.79
N SER A 45 14.93 -8.42 -3.69
CA SER A 45 15.09 -9.03 -2.37
C SER A 45 13.95 -10.00 -2.12
N GLU A 46 14.19 -10.99 -1.29
CA GLU A 46 13.16 -11.97 -0.94
C GLU A 46 11.90 -11.28 -0.40
N LEU A 47 12.08 -10.27 0.44
CA LEU A 47 10.97 -9.50 0.99
C LEU A 47 10.21 -8.74 -0.09
N GLY A 48 10.93 -8.10 -1.02
CA GLY A 48 10.31 -7.39 -2.13
C GLY A 48 9.51 -8.31 -3.04
N GLU A 49 10.05 -9.48 -3.37
CA GLU A 49 9.34 -10.45 -4.22
C GLU A 49 8.06 -10.95 -3.58
N LYS A 50 8.09 -11.23 -2.27
CA LYS A 50 6.91 -11.71 -1.54
C LYS A 50 5.81 -10.68 -1.45
N HIS A 51 6.16 -9.41 -1.50
CA HIS A 51 5.20 -8.32 -1.37
C HIS A 51 4.89 -7.64 -2.71
N ALA A 52 5.50 -8.06 -3.80
CA ALA A 52 5.29 -7.46 -5.10
C ALA A 52 3.92 -7.84 -5.65
N PRO A 53 3.05 -6.85 -5.95
CA PRO A 53 1.75 -7.14 -6.53
C PRO A 53 1.89 -7.56 -8.00
N LYS A 54 1.00 -8.43 -8.43
CA LYS A 54 0.93 -8.91 -9.81
C LYS A 54 -0.46 -8.68 -10.36
N THR A 55 -0.53 -8.38 -11.65
CA THR A 55 -1.81 -8.17 -12.32
C THR A 55 -2.31 -9.48 -12.92
N GLU A 56 -3.61 -9.75 -12.76
CA GLU A 56 -4.26 -10.93 -13.33
C GLU A 56 -5.57 -10.54 -13.99
N PHE A 57 -5.90 -11.19 -15.09
CA PHE A 57 -7.18 -11.02 -15.76
C PHE A 57 -8.03 -12.27 -15.58
N ARG A 58 -9.26 -12.09 -15.07
CA ARG A 58 -10.25 -13.16 -14.90
C ARG A 58 -11.62 -12.67 -15.34
N ASP A 59 -12.29 -13.42 -16.19
CA ASP A 59 -13.66 -13.10 -16.61
C ASP A 59 -13.82 -11.65 -17.08
N ASN A 60 -12.87 -11.15 -17.85
CA ASN A 60 -12.82 -9.78 -18.36
C ASN A 60 -12.64 -8.72 -17.27
N LYS A 61 -12.23 -9.14 -16.07
CA LYS A 61 -11.92 -8.23 -14.97
C LYS A 61 -10.44 -8.26 -14.67
N LYS A 62 -9.92 -7.10 -14.26
CA LYS A 62 -8.51 -6.97 -13.89
C LYS A 62 -8.36 -6.93 -12.38
N PHE A 63 -7.46 -7.76 -11.86
CA PHE A 63 -7.15 -7.81 -10.44
C PHE A 63 -5.67 -7.57 -10.20
N VAL A 64 -5.36 -6.92 -9.10
CA VAL A 64 -4.00 -6.86 -8.58
C VAL A 64 -3.95 -7.75 -7.35
N GLN A 65 -2.99 -8.67 -7.29
CA GLN A 65 -2.89 -9.63 -6.20
C GLN A 65 -1.45 -9.87 -5.77
N VAL A 66 -1.28 -10.37 -4.55
CA VAL A 66 0.02 -10.81 -4.03
C VAL A 66 -0.09 -12.31 -3.78
N ILE A 67 0.60 -13.10 -4.60
CA ILE A 67 0.36 -14.54 -4.69
C ILE A 67 1.05 -15.34 -3.59
N THR A 68 2.26 -14.95 -3.22
CA THR A 68 3.12 -15.79 -2.38
C THR A 68 3.18 -15.38 -0.92
N HIS A 69 2.34 -14.48 -0.50
CA HIS A 69 2.36 -13.99 0.88
C HIS A 69 1.36 -14.77 1.74
N PRO A 70 1.77 -15.20 2.95
CA PRO A 70 0.81 -15.87 3.85
C PRO A 70 -0.27 -14.89 4.31
N MET A 71 -1.44 -15.45 4.63
CA MET A 71 -2.58 -14.68 5.13
C MET A 71 -3.10 -15.33 6.43
N ILE A 72 -2.19 -15.54 7.38
CA ILE A 72 -2.52 -16.09 8.71
C ILE A 72 -2.63 -14.95 9.72
N PRO A 73 -3.34 -15.15 10.84
CA PRO A 73 -3.54 -14.05 11.81
C PRO A 73 -2.28 -13.39 12.31
N GLU A 74 -1.18 -14.11 12.42
CA GLU A 74 0.09 -13.57 12.91
C GLU A 74 0.88 -12.83 11.84
N HIS A 75 0.57 -13.07 10.57
CA HIS A 75 1.30 -12.46 9.46
C HIS A 75 0.45 -12.46 8.20
N TYR A 76 -0.07 -11.30 7.84
CA TYR A 76 -0.92 -11.17 6.66
C TYR A 76 -0.78 -9.78 6.06
N ILE A 77 -1.16 -9.67 4.79
CA ILE A 77 -1.24 -8.37 4.13
C ILE A 77 -2.49 -7.66 4.63
N GLN A 78 -2.32 -6.49 5.22
CA GLN A 78 -3.41 -5.76 5.87
C GLN A 78 -4.25 -4.96 4.89
N PHE A 79 -3.63 -4.45 3.82
CA PHE A 79 -4.35 -3.71 2.79
C PHE A 79 -3.56 -3.69 1.49
N ILE A 80 -4.27 -3.42 0.41
CA ILE A 80 -3.67 -3.17 -0.90
C ILE A 80 -4.12 -1.79 -1.34
N GLU A 81 -3.17 -0.96 -1.73
CA GLU A 81 -3.44 0.36 -2.27
C GLU A 81 -3.07 0.39 -3.75
N VAL A 82 -3.97 0.93 -4.57
CA VAL A 82 -3.76 1.09 -5.99
C VAL A 82 -3.88 2.56 -6.36
N LEU A 83 -2.88 3.07 -7.05
CA LEU A 83 -2.86 4.43 -7.57
C LEU A 83 -3.09 4.36 -9.08
N ASP A 84 -3.87 5.30 -9.62
CA ASP A 84 -3.99 5.36 -11.06
C ASP A 84 -2.73 5.98 -11.67
N LYS A 85 -2.61 5.90 -12.99
CA LYS A 85 -1.44 6.35 -13.74
C LYS A 85 -1.09 7.83 -13.47
N ASP A 86 -2.11 8.67 -13.29
CA ASP A 86 -1.94 10.09 -13.10
C ASP A 86 -1.99 10.49 -11.63
N ASN A 87 -2.06 9.53 -10.72
CA ASN A 87 -2.20 9.74 -9.28
C ASN A 87 -3.42 10.59 -8.92
N LYS A 88 -4.47 10.50 -9.71
CA LYS A 88 -5.73 11.22 -9.45
C LYS A 88 -6.66 10.45 -8.53
N GLU A 89 -6.55 9.14 -8.51
CA GLU A 89 -7.41 8.30 -7.68
C GLU A 89 -6.56 7.34 -6.87
N VAL A 90 -6.98 7.14 -5.63
CA VAL A 90 -6.35 6.20 -4.71
C VAL A 90 -7.43 5.24 -4.25
N HIS A 91 -7.18 3.94 -4.40
CA HIS A 91 -8.12 2.91 -3.97
C HIS A 91 -7.44 2.01 -2.95
N ILE A 92 -8.06 1.86 -1.79
CA ILE A 92 -7.52 1.05 -0.70
C ILE A 92 -8.54 -0.03 -0.34
N LYS A 93 -8.09 -1.27 -0.33
CA LYS A 93 -8.89 -2.39 0.15
C LYS A 93 -8.21 -2.98 1.38
N TYR A 94 -8.94 -3.02 2.49
CA TYR A 94 -8.47 -3.68 3.71
C TYR A 94 -8.71 -5.17 3.60
N LEU A 95 -7.79 -5.94 4.14
CA LEU A 95 -7.83 -7.40 4.09
C LEU A 95 -7.83 -7.99 5.50
N HIS A 96 -8.38 -9.19 5.60
CA HIS A 96 -8.37 -9.96 6.85
C HIS A 96 -7.55 -11.23 6.66
N PRO A 97 -7.08 -11.86 7.75
CA PRO A 97 -6.43 -13.17 7.65
C PRO A 97 -7.31 -14.17 6.90
N GLU A 98 -6.67 -15.05 6.15
CA GLU A 98 -7.34 -16.10 5.35
C GLU A 98 -8.12 -15.57 4.15
N GLU A 99 -8.08 -14.27 3.91
CA GLU A 99 -8.68 -13.67 2.73
C GLU A 99 -7.68 -13.65 1.59
N THR A 100 -8.16 -13.86 0.35
CA THR A 100 -7.28 -13.77 -0.81
C THR A 100 -6.77 -12.34 -0.98
N PRO A 101 -5.46 -12.12 -1.00
CA PRO A 101 -4.91 -10.76 -1.06
C PRO A 101 -4.96 -10.19 -2.49
N GLU A 102 -6.15 -9.73 -2.88
CA GLU A 102 -6.37 -9.17 -4.21
C GLU A 102 -7.37 -8.03 -4.16
N ILE A 103 -7.31 -7.16 -5.16
CA ILE A 103 -8.25 -6.05 -5.33
C ILE A 103 -8.68 -5.99 -6.80
N ASP A 104 -9.99 -5.81 -7.02
CA ASP A 104 -10.54 -5.62 -8.36
C ASP A 104 -10.24 -4.18 -8.80
N VAL A 105 -9.54 -4.05 -9.92
CA VAL A 105 -9.15 -2.75 -10.46
C VAL A 105 -9.72 -2.52 -11.86
N SER A 106 -10.81 -3.20 -12.19
CA SER A 106 -11.45 -3.08 -13.51
C SER A 106 -11.83 -1.64 -13.82
N TYR A 107 -12.17 -0.85 -12.83
CA TYR A 107 -12.53 0.56 -12.98
C TYR A 107 -11.33 1.46 -13.28
N THR A 108 -10.09 0.97 -13.08
CA THR A 108 -8.87 1.72 -13.36
C THR A 108 -7.92 0.94 -14.27
N ALA A 109 -8.46 -0.02 -15.03
CA ALA A 109 -7.66 -1.01 -15.77
C ALA A 109 -6.57 -0.42 -16.66
N ASP A 110 -6.84 0.72 -17.26
CA ASP A 110 -5.89 1.34 -18.19
C ASP A 110 -4.89 2.27 -17.50
N ASN A 111 -5.01 2.49 -16.20
CA ASN A 111 -4.28 3.50 -15.47
C ASN A 111 -3.40 2.97 -14.34
N ILE A 112 -3.20 1.68 -14.29
CA ILE A 112 -2.41 1.07 -13.21
C ILE A 112 -0.95 0.91 -13.61
#